data_cb47d5d4acbf7e21e103aed0a56a2a1f
#
_entry.id   cb47d5d4acbf7e21e103aed0a56a2a1f
#
_cell.length_a   1.000
_cell.length_b   1.000
_cell.length_c   1.000
_cell.angle_alpha   90.00
_cell.angle_beta   90.00
_cell.angle_gamma   90.00
#
_symmetry.space_group_name_H-M   'P 1'
#
loop_
_entity.id
_entity.type
_entity.pdbx_description
1 polymer ?
#
loop_
_entity_poly.entity_id
_entity_poly.type
_entity_poly.pdbx_seq_one_letter_code
_entity_poly.pdbx_strand_id
1 'polypeptide(L)'
;MGQLLVAIRRLHAAVAPLVLLPLLLTVTSGMAYRLLKDWGGLSRDQVHWLMVLHEGEWLGQAAEPVYVLLNGLGLLWMLITGGVMLSRRWLKRAAVKAPAP
;
A
#
# COMPACT_ATOMS: atom_id res chain seq x y z
N MET A 1 13.09 17.63 -15.81
CA MET A 1 12.35 16.36 -15.76
C MET A 1 13.16 15.24 -15.17
N GLY A 2 14.40 15.01 -15.63
CA GLY A 2 15.24 13.93 -15.10
C GLY A 2 15.53 14.01 -13.61
N GLN A 3 15.78 15.22 -13.11
CA GLN A 3 16.06 15.42 -11.67
C GLN A 3 14.83 15.15 -10.81
N LEU A 4 13.65 15.53 -11.29
CA LEU A 4 12.40 15.25 -10.57
C LEU A 4 12.13 13.75 -10.51
N LEU A 5 12.35 13.05 -11.61
CA LEU A 5 12.15 11.60 -11.67
C LEU A 5 13.11 10.86 -10.73
N VAL A 6 14.37 11.29 -10.69
CA VAL A 6 15.36 10.72 -9.76
C VAL A 6 14.95 10.96 -8.31
N ALA A 7 14.46 12.17 -7.99
CA ALA A 7 13.98 12.50 -6.66
C ALA A 7 12.78 11.62 -6.27
N ILE A 8 11.82 11.42 -7.18
CA ILE A 8 10.66 10.58 -6.95
C ILE A 8 11.09 9.14 -6.66
N ARG A 9 12.00 8.59 -7.45
CA ARG A 9 12.52 7.22 -7.23
C ARG A 9 13.23 7.09 -5.90
N ARG A 10 14.02 8.09 -5.55
CA ARG A 10 14.76 8.10 -4.28
C ARG A 10 13.82 8.14 -3.09
N LEU A 11 12.81 9.03 -3.16
CA LEU A 11 11.81 9.15 -2.09
C LEU A 11 10.96 7.89 -1.99
N HIS A 12 10.57 7.32 -3.13
CA HIS A 12 9.82 6.07 -3.15
C HIS A 12 10.61 4.95 -2.47
N ALA A 13 11.88 4.80 -2.80
CA ALA A 13 12.75 3.78 -2.22
C ALA A 13 12.98 4.01 -0.73
N ALA A 14 13.07 5.27 -0.30
CA ALA A 14 13.27 5.60 1.11
C ALA A 14 12.01 5.33 1.95
N VAL A 15 10.82 5.63 1.40
CA VAL A 15 9.53 5.46 2.09
C VAL A 15 9.07 4.01 2.06
N ALA A 16 9.40 3.26 1.00
CA ALA A 16 8.90 1.90 0.80
C ALA A 16 9.10 0.97 2.02
N PRO A 17 10.29 0.85 2.61
CA PRO A 17 10.46 -0.05 3.75
C PRO A 17 9.69 0.38 4.99
N LEU A 18 9.48 1.69 5.17
CA LEU A 18 8.70 2.20 6.31
C LEU A 18 7.21 1.90 6.17
N VAL A 19 6.70 1.92 4.95
CA VAL A 19 5.28 1.70 4.66
C VAL A 19 4.99 0.21 4.45
N LEU A 20 5.97 -0.55 4.00
CA LEU A 20 5.80 -1.96 3.63
C LEU A 20 5.23 -2.81 4.77
N LEU A 21 5.81 -2.72 5.97
CA LEU A 21 5.38 -3.53 7.11
C LEU A 21 3.96 -3.22 7.55
N PRO A 22 3.58 -1.94 7.81
CA PRO A 22 2.19 -1.62 8.16
C PRO A 22 1.19 -1.98 7.05
N LEU A 23 1.53 -1.76 5.79
CA LEU A 23 0.65 -2.11 4.68
C LEU A 23 0.50 -3.61 4.53
N LEU A 24 1.58 -4.36 4.69
CA LEU A 24 1.52 -5.82 4.65
C LEU A 24 0.60 -6.35 5.75
N LEU A 25 0.74 -5.83 6.96
CA LEU A 25 -0.13 -6.19 8.08
C LEU A 25 -1.58 -5.85 7.78
N THR A 26 -1.83 -4.64 7.28
CA THR A 26 -3.19 -4.16 6.97
C THR A 26 -3.84 -5.00 5.87
N VAL A 27 -3.12 -5.27 4.79
CA VAL A 27 -3.66 -6.04 3.66
C VAL A 27 -3.93 -7.49 4.06
N THR A 28 -2.95 -8.14 4.70
CA THR A 28 -3.10 -9.55 5.09
C THR A 28 -4.19 -9.75 6.13
N SER A 29 -4.27 -8.88 7.12
CA SER A 29 -5.30 -8.98 8.16
C SER A 29 -6.71 -8.74 7.59
N GLY A 30 -6.85 -7.75 6.71
CA GLY A 30 -8.13 -7.45 6.07
C GLY A 30 -8.60 -8.58 5.16
N MET A 31 -7.70 -9.11 4.33
CA MET A 31 -8.00 -10.24 3.45
C MET A 31 -8.35 -11.49 4.27
N ALA A 32 -7.55 -11.79 5.29
CA ALA A 32 -7.78 -12.97 6.13
C ALA A 32 -9.13 -12.87 6.84
N TYR A 33 -9.48 -11.70 7.37
CA TYR A 33 -10.77 -11.47 8.00
C TYR A 33 -11.92 -11.83 7.06
N ARG A 34 -11.88 -11.26 5.86
CA ARG A 34 -12.97 -11.45 4.90
C ARG A 34 -13.08 -12.88 4.41
N LEU A 35 -11.94 -13.49 4.06
CA LEU A 35 -11.92 -14.84 3.53
C LEU A 35 -12.30 -15.88 4.58
N LEU A 36 -11.79 -15.75 5.79
CA LEU A 36 -12.13 -16.66 6.88
C LEU A 36 -13.60 -16.55 7.27
N LYS A 37 -14.14 -15.33 7.24
CA LYS A 37 -15.55 -15.11 7.57
C LYS A 37 -16.47 -15.68 6.48
N ASP A 38 -16.23 -15.34 5.22
CA ASP A 38 -17.14 -15.67 4.12
C ASP A 38 -16.93 -17.10 3.59
N TRP A 39 -15.69 -17.54 3.46
CA TRP A 39 -15.35 -18.84 2.89
C TRP A 39 -15.05 -19.89 3.96
N GLY A 40 -14.44 -19.48 5.06
CA GLY A 40 -14.10 -20.39 6.15
C GLY A 40 -15.24 -20.66 7.11
N GLY A 41 -16.34 -19.92 7.00
CA GLY A 41 -17.51 -20.12 7.84
C GLY A 41 -17.31 -19.68 9.29
N LEU A 42 -16.26 -18.91 9.57
CA LEU A 42 -16.00 -18.42 10.93
C LEU A 42 -16.92 -17.25 11.28
N SER A 43 -17.29 -17.15 12.55
CA SER A 43 -18.11 -16.05 13.02
C SER A 43 -17.31 -14.76 13.13
N ARG A 44 -18.03 -13.63 13.16
CA ARG A 44 -17.39 -12.31 13.34
C ARG A 44 -16.53 -12.27 14.61
N ASP A 45 -17.00 -12.90 15.69
CA ASP A 45 -16.26 -12.92 16.95
C ASP A 45 -14.96 -13.71 16.85
N GLN A 46 -14.97 -14.80 16.08
CA GLN A 46 -13.78 -15.65 15.92
C GLN A 46 -12.68 -14.97 15.13
N VAL A 47 -13.02 -14.05 14.22
CA VAL A 47 -12.05 -13.35 13.39
C VAL A 47 -11.85 -11.89 13.79
N HIS A 48 -12.48 -11.45 14.88
CA HIS A 48 -12.39 -10.05 15.34
C HIS A 48 -10.95 -9.61 15.58
N TRP A 49 -10.09 -10.50 16.04
CA TRP A 49 -8.68 -10.18 16.30
C TRP A 49 -7.95 -9.70 15.02
N LEU A 50 -8.39 -10.18 13.85
CA LEU A 50 -7.84 -9.73 12.58
C LEU A 50 -8.22 -8.28 12.30
N MET A 51 -9.43 -7.87 12.67
CA MET A 51 -9.85 -6.47 12.54
C MET A 51 -9.08 -5.57 13.50
N VAL A 52 -8.77 -6.07 14.70
CA VAL A 52 -7.94 -5.35 15.66
C VAL A 52 -6.56 -5.04 15.02
N LEU A 53 -5.98 -6.02 14.34
CA LEU A 53 -4.71 -5.82 13.62
C LEU A 53 -4.87 -4.88 12.44
N HIS A 54 -5.95 -5.05 11.67
CA HIS A 54 -6.21 -4.28 10.46
C HIS A 54 -6.39 -2.78 10.74
N GLU A 55 -7.14 -2.46 11.79
CA GLU A 55 -7.49 -1.08 12.12
C GLU A 55 -6.51 -0.42 13.08
N GLY A 56 -5.58 -1.19 13.64
CA GLY A 56 -4.63 -0.65 14.60
C GLY A 56 -5.19 -0.45 16.00
N GLU A 57 -6.28 -1.14 16.35
CA GLU A 57 -6.90 -1.05 17.69
C GLU A 57 -5.92 -1.42 18.79
N TRP A 58 -4.93 -2.27 18.47
CA TRP A 58 -3.90 -2.66 19.42
C TRP A 58 -3.04 -1.49 19.90
N LEU A 59 -3.07 -0.36 19.20
CA LEU A 59 -2.38 0.86 19.60
C LEU A 59 -3.19 1.72 20.57
N GLY A 60 -4.48 1.38 20.78
CA GLY A 60 -5.38 2.16 21.59
C GLY A 60 -6.28 3.08 20.79
N GLN A 61 -7.40 3.52 21.40
CA GLN A 61 -8.41 4.31 20.71
C GLN A 61 -7.89 5.65 20.19
N ALA A 62 -6.99 6.29 20.94
CA ALA A 62 -6.44 7.58 20.53
C ALA A 62 -5.50 7.46 19.33
N ALA A 63 -4.76 6.36 19.24
CA ALA A 63 -3.78 6.14 18.17
C ALA A 63 -4.40 5.49 16.93
N GLU A 64 -5.55 4.86 17.05
CA GLU A 64 -6.21 4.16 15.94
C GLU A 64 -6.42 5.03 14.70
N PRO A 65 -7.06 6.21 14.79
CA PRO A 65 -7.24 7.06 13.60
C PRO A 65 -5.92 7.57 13.04
N VAL A 66 -4.92 7.79 13.87
CA VAL A 66 -3.57 8.19 13.41
C VAL A 66 -2.94 7.07 12.61
N TYR A 67 -3.05 5.83 13.09
CA TYR A 67 -2.54 4.65 12.40
C TYR A 67 -3.20 4.49 11.02
N VAL A 68 -4.52 4.60 10.96
CA VAL A 68 -5.27 4.50 9.70
C VAL A 68 -4.87 5.62 8.74
N LEU A 69 -4.73 6.84 9.25
CA LEU A 69 -4.33 8.00 8.44
C LEU A 69 -2.93 7.81 7.85
N LEU A 70 -1.97 7.41 8.67
CA LEU A 70 -0.60 7.19 8.22
C LEU A 70 -0.52 6.06 7.19
N ASN A 71 -1.25 4.96 7.42
CA ASN A 71 -1.34 3.87 6.45
C ASN A 71 -1.92 4.35 5.12
N GLY A 72 -3.01 5.11 5.18
CA GLY A 72 -3.66 5.64 3.98
C GLY A 72 -2.77 6.61 3.22
N LEU A 73 -2.13 7.53 3.91
CA LEU A 73 -1.21 8.49 3.28
C LEU A 73 0.01 7.79 2.69
N GLY A 74 0.56 6.80 3.40
CA GLY A 74 1.67 6.01 2.91
C GLY A 74 1.30 5.26 1.64
N LEU A 75 0.12 4.64 1.63
CA LEU A 75 -0.38 3.91 0.47
C LEU A 75 -0.58 4.84 -0.73
N LEU A 76 -1.21 6.01 -0.50
CA LEU A 76 -1.41 7.00 -1.56
C LEU A 76 -0.08 7.47 -2.13
N TRP A 77 0.89 7.76 -1.27
CA TRP A 77 2.24 8.14 -1.70
C TRP A 77 2.86 7.08 -2.59
N MET A 78 2.80 5.81 -2.16
CA MET A 78 3.37 4.71 -2.91
C MET A 78 2.65 4.48 -4.23
N LEU A 79 1.32 4.63 -4.25
CA LEU A 79 0.53 4.49 -5.47
C LEU A 79 0.86 5.60 -6.48
N ILE A 80 0.96 6.84 -6.00
CA ILE A 80 1.26 7.98 -6.87
C ILE A 80 2.67 7.86 -7.43
N THR A 81 3.66 7.63 -6.58
CA THR A 81 5.06 7.54 -7.01
C THR A 81 5.29 6.32 -7.88
N GLY A 82 4.72 5.17 -7.50
CA GLY A 82 4.81 3.95 -8.30
C GLY A 82 4.11 4.11 -9.64
N GLY A 83 2.96 4.77 -9.67
CA GLY A 83 2.22 5.05 -10.90
C GLY A 83 3.00 5.94 -11.85
N VAL A 84 3.66 6.98 -11.32
CA VAL A 84 4.52 7.85 -12.13
C VAL A 84 5.67 7.05 -12.74
N MET A 85 6.34 6.23 -11.94
CA MET A 85 7.45 5.41 -12.41
C MET A 85 6.99 4.42 -13.48
N LEU A 86 5.84 3.78 -13.27
CA LEU A 86 5.29 2.82 -14.22
C LEU A 86 4.89 3.49 -15.53
N SER A 87 4.23 4.65 -15.46
CA SER A 87 3.83 5.42 -16.65
C SER A 87 5.05 5.81 -17.49
N ARG A 88 6.11 6.25 -16.83
CA ARG A 88 7.36 6.61 -17.49
C ARG A 88 7.99 5.40 -18.17
N ARG A 89 7.96 4.27 -17.52
CA ARG A 89 8.50 3.02 -18.07
C ARG A 89 7.73 2.60 -19.32
N TRP A 90 6.40 2.69 -19.29
CA TRP A 90 5.54 2.34 -20.43
C TRP A 90 5.76 3.30 -21.60
N LEU A 91 5.84 4.60 -21.34
CA LEU A 91 6.09 5.60 -22.37
C LEU A 91 7.46 5.37 -23.03
N LYS A 92 8.46 5.03 -22.24
CA LYS A 92 9.79 4.72 -22.75
C LYS A 92 9.79 3.47 -23.63
N ARG A 93 9.04 2.43 -23.22
CA ARG A 93 8.88 1.21 -24.01
C ARG A 93 8.18 1.49 -25.35
N ALA A 94 7.11 2.28 -25.30
CA ALA A 94 6.38 2.65 -26.51
C ALA A 94 7.28 3.42 -27.50
N ALA A 95 8.09 4.32 -27.01
CA ALA A 95 9.03 5.08 -27.82
C ALA A 95 10.08 4.18 -28.48
N VAL A 96 10.57 3.18 -27.73
CA VAL A 96 11.57 2.23 -28.26
C VAL A 96 10.95 1.31 -29.32
N LYS A 97 9.70 0.90 -29.13
CA LYS A 97 9.00 0.00 -30.07
C LYS A 97 8.43 0.72 -31.29
N ALA A 98 8.32 2.04 -31.24
CA ALA A 98 7.80 2.79 -32.39
C ALA A 98 8.73 2.62 -33.57
N PRO A 99 8.20 2.39 -34.80
CA PRO A 99 9.03 2.27 -35.96
C PRO A 99 9.76 3.59 -36.25
N ALA A 100 11.02 3.48 -36.66
CA ALA A 100 11.78 4.66 -37.01
C ALA A 100 11.12 5.36 -38.21
N PRO A 101 11.06 6.71 -38.23
CA PRO A 101 10.49 7.43 -39.35
C PRO A 101 11.30 7.31 -40.64
#